data_d620e89eff8afc0e0f389a70c2e78e2e
#
_entry.id   d620e89eff8afc0e0f389a70c2e78e2e
#
_cell.length_a   1.000
_cell.length_b   1.000
_cell.length_c   1.000
_cell.angle_alpha   90.00
_cell.angle_beta   90.00
_cell.angle_gamma   90.00
#
_symmetry.space_group_name_H-M   'P 1'
#
loop_
_entity.id
_entity.type
_entity.pdbx_description
1 polymer ?
#
loop_
_entity_poly.entity_id
_entity_poly.type
_entity_poly.pdbx_seq_one_letter_code
_entity_poly.pdbx_strand_id
1 'polypeptide(L)'
;IAPAFSLQDADMEIFDLASAAGKHNVVLYFYPRDKTPGCTRQAADFSDHDDEFARYDCIVVGVSPDDCLTHAEFRDQEGLSIRLLSDSDTEVCRLYNVWQEREVDGMKKMGVRRSTFVIDKQGRIRHALYDVTPRGHAAAVFELVKELEPRNAKRNRQE
;
A
#
# COMPACT_ATOMS: atom_id res chain seq x y z
N ILE A 1 -8.76 14.11 -4.24
CA ILE A 1 -7.95 14.13 -3.01
C ILE A 1 -8.15 12.82 -2.27
N ALA A 2 -7.05 12.18 -1.92
CA ALA A 2 -7.09 10.94 -1.16
C ALA A 2 -7.63 11.21 0.25
N PRO A 3 -8.57 10.39 0.74
CA PRO A 3 -9.07 10.56 2.11
C PRO A 3 -7.95 10.46 3.14
N ALA A 4 -7.87 11.42 4.04
CA ALA A 4 -6.86 11.45 5.09
C ALA A 4 -7.15 10.41 6.16
N PHE A 5 -6.10 9.84 6.74
CA PHE A 5 -6.24 8.88 7.83
C PHE A 5 -4.95 8.79 8.65
N SER A 6 -5.06 8.23 9.84
CA SER A 6 -3.93 7.89 10.70
C SER A 6 -4.12 6.47 11.23
N LEU A 7 -3.10 5.64 11.10
CA LEU A 7 -3.13 4.25 11.59
C LEU A 7 -1.78 3.91 12.22
N GLN A 8 -1.79 2.97 13.17
CA GLN A 8 -0.56 2.45 13.76
C GLN A 8 0.09 1.42 12.85
N ASP A 9 1.42 1.43 12.82
CA ASP A 9 2.19 0.44 12.07
C ASP A 9 2.61 -0.74 12.96
N ALA A 10 3.45 -1.63 12.43
CA ALA A 10 3.92 -2.82 13.14
C ALA A 10 4.64 -2.51 14.45
N ASP A 11 5.22 -1.32 14.57
CA ASP A 11 5.93 -0.88 15.77
C ASP A 11 5.05 0.04 16.64
N MET A 12 3.74 0.09 16.35
CA MET A 12 2.76 0.92 17.03
C MET A 12 3.01 2.43 16.87
N GLU A 13 3.81 2.80 15.89
CA GLU A 13 4.01 4.20 15.53
C GLU A 13 2.92 4.65 14.57
N ILE A 14 2.48 5.89 14.74
CA ILE A 14 1.41 6.44 13.91
C ILE A 14 1.94 6.85 12.54
N PHE A 15 1.29 6.35 11.49
CA PHE A 15 1.45 6.86 10.14
C PHE A 15 0.26 7.75 9.82
N ASP A 16 0.52 8.98 9.45
CA ASP A 16 -0.50 9.94 9.06
C ASP A 16 -0.31 10.27 7.59
N LEU A 17 -1.31 9.96 6.77
CA LEU A 17 -1.20 10.19 5.33
C LEU A 17 -0.93 11.67 5.01
N ALA A 18 -1.52 12.58 5.77
CA ALA A 18 -1.32 14.01 5.55
C ALA A 18 0.15 14.43 5.68
N SER A 19 0.94 13.70 6.47
CA SER A 19 2.35 14.03 6.65
C SER A 19 3.20 13.76 5.42
N ALA A 20 2.70 12.97 4.49
CA ALA A 20 3.40 12.70 3.22
C ALA A 20 3.19 13.83 2.20
N ALA A 21 2.15 14.64 2.38
CA ALA A 21 1.82 15.70 1.42
C ALA A 21 2.98 16.67 1.25
N GLY A 22 3.33 16.95 0.00
CA GLY A 22 4.43 17.83 -0.34
C GLY A 22 5.81 17.18 -0.28
N LYS A 23 5.92 15.98 0.25
CA LYS A 23 7.20 15.29 0.45
C LYS A 23 7.32 14.00 -0.33
N HIS A 24 6.27 13.19 -0.32
CA HIS A 24 6.32 11.84 -0.90
C HIS A 24 5.10 11.53 -1.73
N ASN A 25 5.34 10.78 -2.80
CA ASN A 25 4.28 10.01 -3.45
C ASN A 25 4.04 8.78 -2.57
N VAL A 26 2.83 8.24 -2.61
CA VAL A 26 2.47 7.09 -1.78
C VAL A 26 1.84 6.01 -2.63
N VAL A 27 2.35 4.79 -2.51
CA VAL A 27 1.66 3.60 -2.98
C VAL A 27 0.95 3.03 -1.76
N LEU A 28 -0.36 3.16 -1.74
CA LEU A 28 -1.19 2.67 -0.65
C LEU A 28 -1.95 1.45 -1.15
N TYR A 29 -1.64 0.28 -0.60
CA TYR A 29 -2.33 -0.93 -1.03
C TYR A 29 -3.05 -1.60 0.12
N PHE A 30 -4.23 -2.13 -0.20
CA PHE A 30 -5.08 -2.83 0.77
C PHE A 30 -5.07 -4.31 0.44
N TYR A 31 -4.91 -5.15 1.46
CA TYR A 31 -4.87 -6.59 1.29
C TYR A 31 -5.63 -7.28 2.43
N PRO A 32 -6.14 -8.49 2.19
CA PRO A 32 -7.04 -9.12 3.16
C PRO A 32 -6.39 -9.59 4.46
N ARG A 33 -5.16 -10.15 4.38
CA ARG A 33 -4.65 -10.84 5.56
C ARG A 33 -3.16 -11.14 5.48
N ASP A 34 -2.44 -10.86 6.57
CA ASP A 34 -1.05 -11.23 6.70
C ASP A 34 -0.87 -12.75 6.60
N LYS A 35 0.30 -13.17 6.14
CA LYS A 35 0.74 -14.57 6.14
C LYS A 35 0.00 -15.48 5.16
N THR A 36 -0.92 -14.96 4.37
CA THR A 36 -1.51 -15.73 3.27
C THR A 36 -0.56 -15.70 2.07
N PRO A 37 -0.60 -16.72 1.18
CA PRO A 37 0.37 -16.80 0.07
C PRO A 37 0.35 -15.57 -0.85
N GLY A 38 -0.82 -15.11 -1.26
CA GLY A 38 -0.93 -13.95 -2.15
C GLY A 38 -0.46 -12.67 -1.50
N CYS A 39 -0.84 -12.44 -0.24
CA CYS A 39 -0.43 -11.24 0.49
C CYS A 39 1.07 -11.26 0.79
N THR A 40 1.63 -12.43 1.11
CA THR A 40 3.06 -12.59 1.33
C THR A 40 3.83 -12.25 0.06
N ARG A 41 3.40 -12.76 -1.08
CA ARG A 41 4.04 -12.47 -2.35
C ARG A 41 3.97 -10.98 -2.68
N GLN A 42 2.80 -10.37 -2.50
CA GLN A 42 2.62 -8.96 -2.80
C GLN A 42 3.55 -8.09 -1.94
N ALA A 43 3.60 -8.38 -0.62
CA ALA A 43 4.45 -7.63 0.30
C ALA A 43 5.92 -7.81 -0.02
N ALA A 44 6.35 -9.04 -0.31
CA ALA A 44 7.74 -9.32 -0.67
C ALA A 44 8.14 -8.60 -1.95
N ASP A 45 7.29 -8.63 -2.96
CA ASP A 45 7.56 -7.95 -4.24
C ASP A 45 7.67 -6.44 -4.05
N PHE A 46 6.79 -5.83 -3.26
CA PHE A 46 6.90 -4.41 -2.96
C PHE A 46 8.17 -4.09 -2.18
N SER A 47 8.54 -4.94 -1.22
CA SER A 47 9.78 -4.75 -0.46
C SER A 47 11.02 -4.84 -1.35
N ASP A 48 11.01 -5.76 -2.30
CA ASP A 48 12.11 -5.91 -3.25
C ASP A 48 12.29 -4.67 -4.13
N HIS A 49 11.21 -3.94 -4.39
CA HIS A 49 11.25 -2.72 -5.20
C HIS A 49 11.31 -1.44 -4.36
N ASP A 50 11.36 -1.55 -3.03
CA ASP A 50 11.25 -0.40 -2.14
C ASP A 50 12.31 0.67 -2.41
N ASP A 51 13.57 0.26 -2.64
CA ASP A 51 14.65 1.20 -2.95
C ASP A 51 14.40 1.93 -4.27
N GLU A 52 13.81 1.25 -5.24
CA GLU A 52 13.48 1.85 -6.52
C GLU A 52 12.35 2.89 -6.37
N PHE A 53 11.34 2.57 -5.57
CA PHE A 53 10.28 3.53 -5.26
C PHE A 53 10.85 4.77 -4.58
N ALA A 54 11.79 4.57 -3.64
CA ALA A 54 12.38 5.68 -2.90
C ALA A 54 13.10 6.68 -3.82
N ARG A 55 13.66 6.22 -4.94
CA ARG A 55 14.30 7.09 -5.91
C ARG A 55 13.34 8.07 -6.56
N TYR A 56 12.04 7.79 -6.50
CA TYR A 56 10.98 8.65 -7.03
C TYR A 56 10.21 9.32 -5.90
N ASP A 57 10.85 9.46 -4.74
CA ASP A 57 10.24 10.04 -3.53
C ASP A 57 8.92 9.33 -3.20
N CYS A 58 8.90 8.02 -3.35
CA CYS A 58 7.70 7.23 -3.14
C CYS A 58 7.87 6.27 -1.98
N ILE A 59 6.89 6.24 -1.08
CA ILE A 59 6.83 5.27 0.00
C ILE A 59 5.72 4.27 -0.28
N VAL A 60 5.93 3.03 0.13
CA VAL A 60 4.94 1.95 -0.04
C VAL A 60 4.36 1.60 1.33
N VAL A 61 3.06 1.62 1.42
CA VAL A 61 2.33 1.38 2.67
C VAL A 61 1.24 0.35 2.41
N GLY A 62 1.24 -0.74 3.17
CA GLY A 62 0.21 -1.76 3.09
C GLY A 62 -0.76 -1.63 4.26
N VAL A 63 -2.04 -1.89 4.00
CA VAL A 63 -3.10 -1.80 5.01
C VAL A 63 -3.92 -3.07 5.01
N SER A 64 -4.14 -3.64 6.19
CA SER A 64 -5.05 -4.76 6.38
C SER A 64 -5.73 -4.66 7.73
N PRO A 65 -6.78 -5.48 7.99
CA PRO A 65 -7.42 -5.51 9.31
C PRO A 65 -6.59 -6.19 10.40
N ASP A 66 -5.46 -6.80 10.06
CA ASP A 66 -4.61 -7.46 11.05
C ASP A 66 -4.12 -6.47 12.11
N ASP A 67 -3.81 -6.95 13.31
CA ASP A 67 -3.32 -6.10 14.37
C ASP A 67 -1.82 -5.83 14.24
N CYS A 68 -1.31 -4.92 15.07
CA CYS A 68 0.09 -4.51 15.00
C CYS A 68 1.06 -5.65 15.29
N LEU A 69 0.71 -6.52 16.22
CA LEU A 69 1.56 -7.67 16.57
C LEU A 69 1.67 -8.64 15.40
N THR A 70 0.55 -8.93 14.75
CA THR A 70 0.54 -9.80 13.56
C THR A 70 1.38 -9.20 12.44
N HIS A 71 1.27 -7.89 12.23
CA HIS A 71 2.10 -7.18 11.24
C HIS A 71 3.58 -7.30 11.58
N ALA A 72 3.94 -7.16 12.87
CA ALA A 72 5.34 -7.27 13.28
C ALA A 72 5.89 -8.67 13.01
N GLU A 73 5.11 -9.71 13.31
CA GLU A 73 5.50 -11.07 13.03
C GLU A 73 5.67 -11.31 11.53
N PHE A 74 4.72 -10.85 10.74
CA PHE A 74 4.76 -11.00 9.29
C PHE A 74 5.99 -10.27 8.71
N ARG A 75 6.20 -9.03 9.10
CA ARG A 75 7.36 -8.25 8.67
C ARG A 75 8.67 -8.99 8.98
N ASP A 76 8.81 -9.50 10.21
CA ASP A 76 10.05 -10.12 10.65
C ASP A 76 10.28 -11.48 9.98
N GLN A 77 9.21 -12.26 9.79
CA GLN A 77 9.31 -13.56 9.12
C GLN A 77 9.72 -13.41 7.65
N GLU A 78 9.23 -12.39 6.98
CA GLU A 78 9.46 -12.20 5.55
C GLU A 78 10.54 -11.19 5.22
N GLY A 79 11.11 -10.52 6.22
CA GLY A 79 12.14 -9.51 6.00
C GLY A 79 11.64 -8.31 5.22
N LEU A 80 10.42 -7.84 5.51
CA LEU A 80 9.79 -6.76 4.75
C LEU A 80 10.35 -5.41 5.15
N SER A 81 10.59 -4.55 4.16
CA SER A 81 11.03 -3.17 4.39
C SER A 81 9.89 -2.16 4.29
N ILE A 82 8.77 -2.55 3.68
CA ILE A 82 7.61 -1.66 3.55
C ILE A 82 6.88 -1.53 4.88
N ARG A 83 6.07 -0.49 4.99
CA ARG A 83 5.33 -0.21 6.22
C ARG A 83 3.96 -0.86 6.16
N LEU A 84 3.60 -1.60 7.20
CA LEU A 84 2.32 -2.27 7.31
C LEU A 84 1.49 -1.59 8.39
N LEU A 85 0.26 -1.21 8.04
CA LEU A 85 -0.63 -0.47 8.93
C LEU A 85 -1.82 -1.34 9.34
N SER A 86 -2.23 -1.17 10.59
CA SER A 86 -3.32 -1.93 11.18
C SER A 86 -4.63 -1.14 11.14
N ASP A 87 -5.61 -1.66 10.38
CA ASP A 87 -6.95 -1.08 10.27
C ASP A 87 -7.95 -2.06 10.90
N SER A 88 -7.77 -2.35 12.20
CA SER A 88 -8.50 -3.39 12.92
C SER A 88 -10.01 -3.24 12.87
N ASP A 89 -10.52 -2.01 12.85
CA ASP A 89 -11.96 -1.74 12.78
C ASP A 89 -12.46 -1.52 11.36
N THR A 90 -11.60 -1.71 10.36
CA THR A 90 -11.91 -1.58 8.93
C THR A 90 -12.39 -0.18 8.50
N GLU A 91 -12.15 0.82 9.34
CA GLU A 91 -12.60 2.19 9.07
C GLU A 91 -11.97 2.75 7.81
N VAL A 92 -10.66 2.61 7.64
CA VAL A 92 -9.95 3.12 6.48
C VAL A 92 -10.28 2.30 5.23
N CYS A 93 -10.43 0.99 5.40
CA CYS A 93 -10.90 0.12 4.30
C CYS A 93 -12.24 0.59 3.76
N ARG A 94 -13.15 0.98 4.66
CA ARG A 94 -14.47 1.50 4.25
C ARG A 94 -14.34 2.88 3.62
N LEU A 95 -13.45 3.72 4.15
CA LEU A 95 -13.22 5.06 3.64
C LEU A 95 -12.74 5.04 2.19
N TYR A 96 -11.91 4.05 1.83
CA TYR A 96 -11.40 3.89 0.47
C TYR A 96 -12.26 2.95 -0.37
N ASN A 97 -13.41 2.52 0.16
CA ASN A 97 -14.37 1.68 -0.55
C ASN A 97 -13.80 0.33 -0.99
N VAL A 98 -12.94 -0.25 -0.16
CA VAL A 98 -12.37 -1.58 -0.42
C VAL A 98 -12.90 -2.66 0.52
N TRP A 99 -13.75 -2.29 1.49
CA TRP A 99 -14.42 -3.23 2.39
C TRP A 99 -15.76 -3.58 1.76
N GLN A 100 -15.83 -4.75 1.16
CA GLN A 100 -16.98 -5.13 0.35
C GLN A 100 -17.43 -6.56 0.59
N GLU A 101 -18.67 -6.83 0.26
CA GLU A 101 -19.24 -8.16 0.34
C GLU A 101 -18.65 -9.04 -0.76
N ARG A 102 -18.26 -10.23 -0.38
CA ARG A 102 -17.72 -11.24 -1.32
C ARG A 102 -18.45 -12.55 -1.08
N GLU A 103 -18.62 -13.32 -2.14
CA GLU A 103 -19.19 -14.67 -2.04
C GLU A 103 -18.03 -15.68 -2.04
N VAL A 104 -17.97 -16.49 -0.97
CA VAL A 104 -16.98 -17.53 -0.81
C VAL A 104 -17.70 -18.81 -0.42
N ASP A 105 -17.57 -19.86 -1.25
CA ASP A 105 -18.21 -21.13 -1.03
C ASP A 105 -19.73 -21.02 -0.82
N GLY A 106 -20.36 -20.15 -1.60
CA GLY A 106 -21.80 -19.93 -1.52
C GLY A 106 -22.23 -19.05 -0.37
N MET A 107 -21.32 -18.57 0.45
CA MET A 107 -21.62 -17.69 1.58
C MET A 107 -21.12 -16.28 1.33
N LYS A 108 -21.93 -15.31 1.74
CA LYS A 108 -21.57 -13.91 1.61
C LYS A 108 -20.81 -13.46 2.85
N LYS A 109 -19.63 -12.90 2.64
CA LYS A 109 -18.77 -12.39 3.71
C LYS A 109 -18.23 -11.03 3.34
N MET A 110 -18.07 -10.16 4.33
CA MET A 110 -17.36 -8.91 4.14
C MET A 110 -15.88 -9.17 4.16
N GLY A 111 -15.15 -8.46 3.33
CA GLY A 111 -13.69 -8.60 3.27
C GLY A 111 -13.05 -7.47 2.50
N VAL A 112 -11.71 -7.44 2.54
CA VAL A 112 -10.94 -6.43 1.83
C VAL A 112 -10.79 -6.84 0.37
N ARG A 113 -11.21 -5.94 -0.52
CA ARG A 113 -10.96 -6.06 -1.95
C ARG A 113 -9.52 -5.62 -2.20
N ARG A 114 -8.68 -6.53 -2.69
CA ARG A 114 -7.25 -6.23 -2.91
C ARG A 114 -7.13 -5.09 -3.91
N SER A 115 -6.63 -3.95 -3.44
CA SER A 115 -6.64 -2.71 -4.22
C SER A 115 -5.38 -1.91 -3.97
N THR A 116 -4.96 -1.10 -4.95
CA THR A 116 -3.78 -0.25 -4.82
C THR A 116 -4.11 1.14 -5.33
N PHE A 117 -3.73 2.13 -4.56
CA PHE A 117 -3.90 3.55 -4.91
C PHE A 117 -2.54 4.20 -5.03
N VAL A 118 -2.31 4.90 -6.13
CA VAL A 118 -1.10 5.68 -6.32
C VAL A 118 -1.46 7.13 -6.09
N ILE A 119 -0.87 7.72 -5.05
CA ILE A 119 -1.18 9.06 -4.56
C ILE A 119 0.04 9.94 -4.80
N ASP A 120 -0.15 11.11 -5.41
CA ASP A 120 0.94 12.03 -5.70
C ASP A 120 1.26 12.94 -4.51
N LYS A 121 2.30 13.77 -4.66
CA LYS A 121 2.75 14.68 -3.60
C LYS A 121 1.71 15.74 -3.23
N GLN A 122 0.74 15.98 -4.10
CA GLN A 122 -0.36 16.91 -3.81
C GLN A 122 -1.52 16.24 -3.09
N GLY A 123 -1.37 14.96 -2.76
CA GLY A 123 -2.42 14.21 -2.06
C GLY A 123 -3.55 13.73 -2.95
N ARG A 124 -3.36 13.73 -4.26
CA ARG A 124 -4.38 13.29 -5.22
C ARG A 124 -4.16 11.84 -5.61
N ILE A 125 -5.26 11.10 -5.71
CA ILE A 125 -5.21 9.74 -6.25
C ILE A 125 -5.04 9.84 -7.75
N ARG A 126 -3.90 9.36 -8.24
CA ARG A 126 -3.60 9.35 -9.67
C ARG A 126 -4.01 8.06 -10.33
N HIS A 127 -3.99 6.97 -9.59
CA HIS A 127 -4.44 5.66 -10.06
C HIS A 127 -5.16 4.94 -8.93
N ALA A 128 -6.28 4.32 -9.25
CA ALA A 128 -7.02 3.46 -8.32
C ALA A 128 -7.23 2.12 -9.01
N LEU A 129 -6.54 1.09 -8.51
CA LEU A 129 -6.52 -0.23 -9.10
C LEU A 129 -7.23 -1.21 -8.16
N TYR A 130 -8.34 -1.76 -8.63
CA TYR A 130 -9.13 -2.70 -7.84
C TYR A 130 -8.94 -4.13 -8.34
N ASP A 131 -9.16 -5.10 -7.46
CA ASP A 131 -9.09 -6.53 -7.78
C ASP A 131 -7.75 -6.89 -8.41
N VAL A 132 -6.66 -6.39 -7.83
CA VAL A 132 -5.32 -6.61 -8.35
C VAL A 132 -4.85 -8.02 -8.05
N THR A 133 -4.01 -8.54 -8.93
CA THR A 133 -3.36 -9.84 -8.75
C THR A 133 -1.94 -9.59 -8.23
N PRO A 134 -1.48 -10.30 -7.17
CA PRO A 134 -0.15 -10.06 -6.60
C PRO A 134 0.99 -10.23 -7.59
N ARG A 135 0.88 -11.22 -8.48
CA ARG A 135 1.96 -11.53 -9.41
C ARG A 135 2.23 -10.39 -10.37
N GLY A 136 3.45 -9.87 -10.36
CA GLY A 136 3.88 -8.79 -11.25
C GLY A 136 3.30 -7.42 -10.92
N HIS A 137 2.52 -7.32 -9.84
CA HIS A 137 1.83 -6.09 -9.50
C HIS A 137 2.79 -4.98 -9.07
N ALA A 138 3.78 -5.30 -8.22
CA ALA A 138 4.72 -4.29 -7.74
C ALA A 138 5.47 -3.62 -8.89
N ALA A 139 5.93 -4.40 -9.87
CA ALA A 139 6.62 -3.86 -11.03
C ALA A 139 5.69 -2.98 -11.87
N ALA A 140 4.44 -3.39 -12.06
CA ALA A 140 3.47 -2.59 -12.80
C ALA A 140 3.17 -1.26 -12.10
N VAL A 141 3.04 -1.28 -10.77
CA VAL A 141 2.81 -0.07 -9.98
C VAL A 141 4.02 0.86 -10.06
N PHE A 142 5.23 0.31 -10.04
CA PHE A 142 6.44 1.11 -10.16
C PHE A 142 6.45 1.90 -11.47
N GLU A 143 6.02 1.29 -12.58
CA GLU A 143 5.91 2.01 -13.85
C GLU A 143 4.96 3.20 -13.75
N LEU A 144 3.85 3.05 -13.03
CA LEU A 144 2.90 4.14 -12.81
C LEU A 144 3.52 5.27 -11.96
N VAL A 145 4.30 4.91 -10.95
CA VAL A 145 4.96 5.91 -10.09
C VAL A 145 5.99 6.71 -10.88
N LYS A 146 6.72 6.08 -11.80
CA LYS A 146 7.68 6.79 -12.63
C LYS A 146 7.03 7.88 -13.46
N GLU A 147 5.79 7.69 -13.86
CA GLU A 147 5.05 8.68 -14.63
C GLU A 147 4.69 9.93 -13.82
N LEU A 148 4.65 9.81 -12.49
CA LEU A 148 4.32 10.96 -11.64
C LEU A 148 5.44 11.99 -11.61
N GLU A 149 6.69 11.56 -11.81
CA GLU A 149 7.85 12.43 -11.69
C GLU A 149 8.87 12.26 -12.82
N PRO A 150 8.42 12.20 -14.08
CA PRO A 150 9.35 12.00 -15.19
C PRO A 150 10.37 13.12 -15.30
N ARG A 151 9.95 14.35 -14.93
CA ARG A 151 10.84 15.51 -14.97
C ARG A 151 11.98 15.38 -13.96
N ASN A 152 11.69 14.89 -12.75
CA ASN A 152 12.71 14.69 -11.74
C ASN A 152 13.75 13.67 -12.19
N ALA A 153 13.30 12.59 -12.78
CA ALA A 153 14.20 11.57 -13.32
C ALA A 153 15.09 12.15 -14.41
N LYS A 154 14.56 12.99 -15.27
CA LYS A 154 15.33 13.65 -16.33
C LYS A 154 16.37 14.59 -15.77
N ARG A 155 16.01 15.39 -14.77
CA ARG A 155 16.96 16.33 -14.15
C ARG A 155 18.12 15.57 -13.51
N ASN A 156 17.82 14.49 -12.84
CA ASN A 156 18.85 13.68 -12.19
C ASN A 156 19.85 13.14 -13.21
N ARG A 157 19.38 12.79 -14.39
CA ARG A 157 20.28 12.30 -15.44
C ARG A 157 21.14 13.38 -16.05
N GLN A 158 20.65 14.61 -16.08
CA GLN A 158 21.38 15.75 -16.64
C GLN A 158 22.47 16.26 -15.70
N GLU A 159 22.25 16.06 -14.45
CA GLU A 159 23.18 16.51 -13.42
C GLU A 159 24.30 15.51 -13.17
#